data_7514952db81246a3555cce8893aeb776
#
_entry.id   7514952db81246a3555cce8893aeb776
#
_cell.length_a   1.000
_cell.length_b   1.000
_cell.length_c   1.000
_cell.angle_alpha   90.00
_cell.angle_beta   90.00
_cell.angle_gamma   90.00
#
_symmetry.space_group_name_H-M   'P 1'
#
loop_
_entity.id
_entity.type
_entity.pdbx_description
1 polymer ?
#
loop_
_entity_poly.entity_id
_entity_poly.type
_entity_poly.pdbx_seq_one_letter_code
_entity_poly.pdbx_strand_id
1 'polypeptide(L)'
;VKTVKVGNEMAVTLSIGVGIKGTSYNENYEQARAAIDLALGRGGDQVVVKNGEDIAYFGGKAKQVERNTRVKARVKAHALHEIIESRENVIIMGHSLTDVDSLGAGIGIFCAARVLGKKAQIVINEPTTSIRPLMECFTPEKGYPEDMFINSEIAIEEVSRNSLVMVVDLSLIHI
;
A
#
# COMPACT_ATOMS: atom_id res chain seq x y z
N VAL A 1 -23.59 7.89 -8.76
CA VAL A 1 -22.48 7.21 -8.08
C VAL A 1 -22.06 7.97 -6.81
N LYS A 2 -21.98 9.32 -6.85
CA LYS A 2 -21.57 10.14 -5.68
C LYS A 2 -22.52 10.11 -4.48
N THR A 3 -23.73 9.57 -4.63
CA THR A 3 -24.74 9.47 -3.56
C THR A 3 -24.69 8.13 -2.80
N VAL A 4 -23.91 7.16 -3.27
CA VAL A 4 -23.79 5.87 -2.62
C VAL A 4 -22.71 5.97 -1.54
N LYS A 5 -23.12 5.85 -0.27
CA LYS A 5 -22.22 5.75 0.87
C LYS A 5 -22.23 4.30 1.35
N VAL A 6 -21.10 3.65 1.37
CA VAL A 6 -20.95 2.28 1.88
C VAL A 6 -20.19 2.36 3.20
N GLY A 7 -20.91 2.16 4.31
CA GLY A 7 -20.42 1.81 5.64
C GLY A 7 -19.30 2.63 6.30
N ASN A 8 -18.33 3.09 5.56
CA ASN A 8 -17.27 4.01 5.96
C ASN A 8 -17.46 5.34 5.23
N GLU A 9 -16.99 6.45 5.77
CA GLU A 9 -17.09 7.80 5.20
C GLU A 9 -16.47 7.97 3.79
N MET A 10 -16.05 6.88 3.13
CA MET A 10 -15.52 6.91 1.79
C MET A 10 -16.63 6.89 0.75
N ALA A 11 -16.72 7.96 -0.03
CA ALA A 11 -17.61 8.00 -1.20
C ALA A 11 -17.12 6.97 -2.25
N VAL A 12 -18.06 6.19 -2.78
CA VAL A 12 -17.78 5.33 -3.93
C VAL A 12 -17.48 6.22 -5.13
N THR A 13 -16.32 6.05 -5.74
CA THR A 13 -15.88 6.77 -6.95
C THR A 13 -15.78 5.83 -8.12
N LEU A 14 -15.86 6.36 -9.33
CA LEU A 14 -15.74 5.60 -10.56
C LEU A 14 -14.70 6.27 -11.46
N SER A 15 -13.70 5.50 -11.87
CA SER A 15 -12.72 5.91 -12.87
C SER A 15 -12.98 5.14 -14.15
N ILE A 16 -12.98 5.84 -15.29
CA ILE A 16 -13.28 5.24 -16.61
C ILE A 16 -12.18 5.64 -17.59
N GLY A 17 -11.61 4.67 -18.29
CA GLY A 17 -10.77 4.89 -19.47
C GLY A 17 -11.54 4.53 -20.75
N VAL A 18 -11.49 5.39 -21.75
CA VAL A 18 -12.11 5.20 -23.05
C VAL A 18 -11.07 5.35 -24.14
N GLY A 19 -10.97 4.37 -25.03
CA GLY A 19 -10.17 4.42 -26.26
C GLY A 19 -11.07 4.50 -27.48
N ILE A 20 -10.82 5.43 -28.39
CA ILE A 20 -11.63 5.65 -29.59
C ILE A 20 -10.77 5.92 -30.81
N LYS A 21 -11.37 5.67 -32.00
CA LYS A 21 -10.74 5.90 -33.31
C LYS A 21 -9.44 5.12 -33.56
N GLY A 22 -9.20 4.04 -32.85
CA GLY A 22 -8.17 3.08 -33.22
C GLY A 22 -8.60 2.31 -34.52
N THR A 23 -7.63 1.86 -35.27
CA THR A 23 -7.83 1.09 -36.50
C THR A 23 -8.34 -0.33 -36.23
N SER A 24 -8.25 -0.79 -34.99
CA SER A 24 -8.70 -2.11 -34.52
C SER A 24 -9.26 -2.06 -33.09
N TYR A 25 -10.00 -3.12 -32.72
CA TYR A 25 -10.45 -3.28 -31.32
C TYR A 25 -9.28 -3.36 -30.33
N ASN A 26 -8.19 -4.00 -30.72
CA ASN A 26 -7.01 -4.11 -29.88
C ASN A 26 -6.38 -2.73 -29.63
N GLU A 27 -6.28 -1.89 -30.62
CA GLU A 27 -5.76 -0.53 -30.49
C GLU A 27 -6.67 0.32 -29.59
N ASN A 28 -7.99 0.24 -29.74
CA ASN A 28 -8.93 0.92 -28.84
C ASN A 28 -8.83 0.40 -27.42
N TYR A 29 -8.59 -0.91 -27.22
CA TYR A 29 -8.37 -1.48 -25.90
C TYR A 29 -7.09 -0.93 -25.24
N GLU A 30 -5.97 -0.90 -25.96
CA GLU A 30 -4.71 -0.35 -25.43
C GLU A 30 -4.84 1.15 -25.12
N GLN A 31 -5.55 1.90 -25.94
CA GLN A 31 -5.86 3.31 -25.65
C GLN A 31 -6.73 3.46 -24.39
N ALA A 32 -7.76 2.62 -24.22
CA ALA A 32 -8.62 2.64 -23.05
C ALA A 32 -7.84 2.26 -21.78
N ARG A 33 -6.93 1.29 -21.88
CA ARG A 33 -6.04 0.90 -20.77
C ARG A 33 -5.11 2.05 -20.36
N ALA A 34 -4.44 2.67 -21.33
CA ALA A 34 -3.62 3.84 -21.04
C ALA A 34 -4.45 5.01 -20.46
N ALA A 35 -5.69 5.19 -20.90
CA ALA A 35 -6.59 6.22 -20.38
C ALA A 35 -7.02 5.94 -18.93
N ILE A 36 -7.26 4.68 -18.52
CA ILE A 36 -7.59 4.37 -17.12
C ILE A 36 -6.38 4.56 -16.21
N ASP A 37 -5.17 4.22 -16.66
CA ASP A 37 -3.94 4.46 -15.90
C ASP A 37 -3.72 5.95 -15.65
N LEU A 38 -3.99 6.79 -16.65
CA LEU A 38 -3.98 8.26 -16.49
C LEU A 38 -5.04 8.75 -15.50
N ALA A 39 -6.26 8.17 -15.55
CA ALA A 39 -7.32 8.52 -14.60
C ALA A 39 -6.92 8.20 -13.15
N LEU A 40 -6.36 7.00 -12.94
CA LEU A 40 -5.91 6.54 -11.62
C LEU A 40 -4.69 7.32 -11.11
N GLY A 41 -3.71 7.58 -11.97
CA GLY A 41 -2.53 8.38 -11.63
C GLY A 41 -2.86 9.82 -11.21
N ARG A 42 -4.02 10.35 -11.63
CA ARG A 42 -4.53 11.67 -11.21
C ARG A 42 -5.46 11.63 -9.98
N GLY A 43 -5.57 10.47 -9.33
CA GLY A 43 -6.38 10.29 -8.12
C GLY A 43 -7.78 9.73 -8.35
N GLY A 44 -8.09 9.25 -9.56
CA GLY A 44 -9.39 8.63 -9.87
C GLY A 44 -10.58 9.61 -9.94
N ASP A 45 -11.79 9.09 -9.81
CA ASP A 45 -13.08 9.84 -9.87
C ASP A 45 -13.23 10.69 -11.14
N GLN A 46 -12.76 10.16 -12.27
CA GLN A 46 -12.79 10.88 -13.54
C GLN A 46 -12.89 9.92 -14.73
N VAL A 47 -13.31 10.47 -15.87
CA VAL A 47 -13.28 9.79 -17.15
C VAL A 47 -12.13 10.37 -17.98
N VAL A 48 -11.31 9.51 -18.53
CA VAL A 48 -10.27 9.90 -19.49
C VAL A 48 -10.58 9.25 -20.84
N VAL A 49 -10.63 10.05 -21.88
CA VAL A 49 -10.84 9.60 -23.25
C VAL A 49 -9.56 9.80 -24.04
N LYS A 50 -9.02 8.73 -24.58
CA LYS A 50 -7.86 8.76 -25.47
C LYS A 50 -8.28 8.51 -26.92
N ASN A 51 -7.84 9.41 -27.81
CA ASN A 51 -8.09 9.36 -29.23
C ASN A 51 -6.76 9.55 -29.98
N GLY A 52 -6.03 8.46 -30.17
CA GLY A 52 -4.65 8.54 -30.64
C GLY A 52 -3.77 9.31 -29.66
N GLU A 53 -3.23 10.46 -30.07
CA GLU A 53 -2.41 11.33 -29.22
C GLU A 53 -3.25 12.30 -28.39
N ASP A 54 -4.50 12.55 -28.78
CA ASP A 54 -5.39 13.45 -28.05
C ASP A 54 -5.92 12.80 -26.78
N ILE A 55 -5.90 13.54 -25.67
CA ILE A 55 -6.41 13.08 -24.38
C ILE A 55 -7.38 14.13 -23.82
N ALA A 56 -8.60 13.71 -23.55
CA ALA A 56 -9.62 14.53 -22.91
C ALA A 56 -9.95 14.01 -21.50
N TYR A 57 -10.06 14.94 -20.55
CA TYR A 57 -10.37 14.63 -19.16
C TYR A 57 -11.76 15.17 -18.78
N PHE A 58 -12.60 14.35 -18.17
CA PHE A 58 -13.95 14.70 -17.72
C PHE A 58 -14.11 14.34 -16.24
N GLY A 59 -14.51 15.30 -15.42
CA GLY A 59 -14.60 15.15 -13.97
C GLY A 59 -13.25 15.35 -13.28
N GLY A 60 -13.11 14.82 -12.08
CA GLY A 60 -11.90 14.97 -11.28
C GLY A 60 -11.72 16.38 -10.69
N LYS A 61 -11.73 16.50 -9.36
CA LYS A 61 -11.35 17.75 -8.67
C LYS A 61 -9.89 17.66 -8.22
N ALA A 62 -8.96 17.67 -9.16
CA ALA A 62 -7.53 17.45 -8.93
C ALA A 62 -6.89 18.31 -7.82
N LYS A 63 -7.40 19.52 -7.56
CA LYS A 63 -6.84 20.40 -6.51
C LYS A 63 -7.33 20.09 -5.09
N GLN A 64 -8.55 19.53 -4.95
CA GLN A 64 -9.16 19.31 -3.62
C GLN A 64 -8.78 17.93 -3.05
N VAL A 65 -8.57 16.94 -3.93
CA VAL A 65 -8.13 15.59 -3.55
C VAL A 65 -6.70 15.63 -3.01
N GLU A 66 -5.81 16.38 -3.64
CA GLU A 66 -4.40 16.44 -3.23
C GLU A 66 -4.20 17.07 -1.84
N ARG A 67 -4.94 18.13 -1.51
CA ARG A 67 -4.89 18.73 -0.17
C ARG A 67 -5.50 17.84 0.91
N ASN A 68 -6.65 17.23 0.64
CA ASN A 68 -7.29 16.32 1.60
C ASN A 68 -6.47 15.04 1.81
N THR A 69 -5.82 14.52 0.78
CA THR A 69 -4.98 13.32 0.88
C THR A 69 -3.75 13.59 1.75
N ARG A 70 -3.08 14.73 1.60
CA ARG A 70 -1.92 15.11 2.42
C ARG A 70 -2.28 15.32 3.89
N VAL A 71 -3.40 15.97 4.18
CA VAL A 71 -3.89 16.16 5.55
C VAL A 71 -4.26 14.81 6.17
N LYS A 72 -5.03 13.98 5.46
CA LYS A 72 -5.40 12.64 5.93
C LYS A 72 -4.16 11.74 6.13
N ALA A 73 -3.18 11.80 5.23
CA ALA A 73 -1.93 11.06 5.36
C ALA A 73 -1.15 11.49 6.62
N ARG A 74 -1.06 12.79 6.90
CA ARG A 74 -0.41 13.32 8.11
C ARG A 74 -1.13 12.88 9.38
N VAL A 75 -2.47 12.95 9.39
CA VAL A 75 -3.27 12.50 10.55
C VAL A 75 -3.08 11.00 10.80
N LYS A 76 -3.10 10.19 9.74
CA LYS A 76 -2.84 8.75 9.86
C LYS A 76 -1.41 8.44 10.29
N ALA A 77 -0.41 9.16 9.77
CA ALA A 77 0.98 9.01 10.16
C ALA A 77 1.18 9.40 11.64
N HIS A 78 0.53 10.47 12.11
CA HIS A 78 0.58 10.85 13.52
C HIS A 78 -0.10 9.80 14.41
N ALA A 79 -1.27 9.32 14.03
CA ALA A 79 -1.93 8.24 14.76
C ALA A 79 -1.07 6.96 14.82
N LEU A 80 -0.41 6.60 13.72
CA LEU A 80 0.50 5.48 13.66
C LEU A 80 1.72 5.68 14.59
N HIS A 81 2.29 6.88 14.60
CA HIS A 81 3.37 7.27 15.51
C HIS A 81 2.96 7.04 16.96
N GLU A 82 1.83 7.61 17.40
CA GLU A 82 1.29 7.47 18.75
C GLU A 82 1.06 5.99 19.15
N ILE A 83 0.50 5.20 18.21
CA ILE A 83 0.27 3.77 18.45
C ILE A 83 1.60 3.03 18.65
N ILE A 84 2.59 3.25 17.78
CA ILE A 84 3.91 2.61 17.89
C ILE A 84 4.60 3.06 19.19
N GLU A 85 4.56 4.35 19.50
CA GLU A 85 5.23 4.92 20.68
C GLU A 85 4.66 4.36 21.99
N SER A 86 3.35 4.08 22.03
CA SER A 86 2.66 3.52 23.19
C SER A 86 2.98 2.05 23.46
N ARG A 87 3.70 1.35 22.58
CA ARG A 87 3.96 -0.08 22.68
C ARG A 87 5.44 -0.39 22.94
N GLU A 88 5.72 -1.58 23.45
CA GLU A 88 7.08 -2.02 23.74
C GLU A 88 7.80 -2.54 22.51
N ASN A 89 7.10 -3.34 21.70
CA ASN A 89 7.61 -3.92 20.45
C ASN A 89 6.55 -3.94 19.35
N VAL A 90 7.00 -4.11 18.11
CA VAL A 90 6.16 -4.15 16.92
C VAL A 90 6.42 -5.42 16.15
N ILE A 91 5.40 -6.25 15.98
CA ILE A 91 5.44 -7.45 15.15
C ILE A 91 4.67 -7.16 13.88
N ILE A 92 5.32 -7.30 12.74
CA ILE A 92 4.79 -6.93 11.44
C ILE A 92 4.58 -8.19 10.62
N MET A 93 3.40 -8.36 10.05
CA MET A 93 3.09 -9.53 9.22
C MET A 93 2.29 -9.12 7.98
N GLY A 94 2.51 -9.82 6.91
CA GLY A 94 1.74 -9.70 5.67
C GLY A 94 0.95 -10.98 5.38
N HIS A 95 0.57 -11.16 4.12
CA HIS A 95 -0.04 -12.40 3.66
C HIS A 95 1.00 -13.56 3.61
N SER A 96 0.52 -14.80 3.65
CA SER A 96 1.36 -16.00 3.79
C SER A 96 2.38 -16.20 2.67
N LEU A 97 2.04 -15.81 1.43
CA LEU A 97 2.95 -15.83 0.27
C LEU A 97 3.56 -14.45 0.07
N THR A 98 4.42 -14.04 1.00
CA THR A 98 5.00 -12.69 1.00
C THR A 98 5.62 -12.34 -0.36
N ASP A 99 5.17 -11.24 -0.94
CA ASP A 99 5.71 -10.65 -2.15
C ASP A 99 6.51 -9.36 -1.85
N VAL A 100 6.98 -8.69 -2.90
CA VAL A 100 7.81 -7.49 -2.77
C VAL A 100 7.03 -6.32 -2.17
N ASP A 101 5.73 -6.19 -2.47
CA ASP A 101 4.89 -5.10 -1.97
C ASP A 101 4.63 -5.28 -0.47
N SER A 102 4.29 -6.49 -0.05
CA SER A 102 4.11 -6.86 1.35
C SER A 102 5.38 -6.67 2.17
N LEU A 103 6.52 -7.17 1.67
CA LEU A 103 7.81 -6.98 2.33
C LEU A 103 8.20 -5.50 2.38
N GLY A 104 8.02 -4.75 1.30
CA GLY A 104 8.30 -3.31 1.24
C GLY A 104 7.48 -2.50 2.26
N ALA A 105 6.19 -2.80 2.38
CA ALA A 105 5.33 -2.20 3.40
C ALA A 105 5.81 -2.55 4.82
N GLY A 106 6.17 -3.82 5.06
CA GLY A 106 6.73 -4.29 6.33
C GLY A 106 8.02 -3.57 6.71
N ILE A 107 8.95 -3.42 5.76
CA ILE A 107 10.21 -2.69 5.97
C ILE A 107 9.94 -1.22 6.31
N GLY A 108 8.96 -0.58 5.65
CA GLY A 108 8.57 0.80 5.97
C GLY A 108 8.14 0.97 7.42
N ILE A 109 7.29 0.08 7.93
CA ILE A 109 6.85 0.09 9.34
C ILE A 109 8.01 -0.24 10.29
N PHE A 110 8.85 -1.22 9.94
CA PHE A 110 10.03 -1.57 10.69
C PHE A 110 10.96 -0.35 10.88
N CYS A 111 11.26 0.38 9.80
CA CYS A 111 12.07 1.59 9.86
C CYS A 111 11.44 2.67 10.74
N ALA A 112 10.12 2.88 10.64
CA ALA A 112 9.40 3.83 11.47
C ALA A 112 9.49 3.46 12.97
N ALA A 113 9.30 2.19 13.32
CA ALA A 113 9.42 1.71 14.68
C ALA A 113 10.85 1.87 15.23
N ARG A 114 11.87 1.57 14.43
CA ARG A 114 13.29 1.78 14.82
C ARG A 114 13.63 3.24 15.08
N VAL A 115 13.13 4.16 14.28
CA VAL A 115 13.33 5.61 14.52
C VAL A 115 12.75 6.03 15.86
N LEU A 116 11.66 5.38 16.29
CA LEU A 116 11.03 5.58 17.61
C LEU A 116 11.69 4.77 18.74
N GLY A 117 12.83 4.12 18.47
CA GLY A 117 13.57 3.34 19.47
C GLY A 117 12.86 2.03 19.89
N LYS A 118 11.92 1.53 19.07
CA LYS A 118 11.18 0.31 19.38
C LYS A 118 11.82 -0.92 18.74
N LYS A 119 11.78 -2.06 19.43
CA LYS A 119 12.07 -3.35 18.83
C LYS A 119 10.99 -3.63 17.78
N ALA A 120 11.39 -3.98 16.57
CA ALA A 120 10.46 -4.31 15.49
C ALA A 120 10.95 -5.55 14.74
N GLN A 121 10.02 -6.41 14.33
CA GLN A 121 10.33 -7.67 13.65
C GLN A 121 9.30 -7.92 12.56
N ILE A 122 9.74 -8.51 11.45
CA ILE A 122 8.90 -8.86 10.30
C ILE A 122 8.77 -10.38 10.25
N VAL A 123 7.53 -10.87 10.25
CA VAL A 123 7.24 -12.30 10.23
C VAL A 123 7.26 -12.81 8.80
N ILE A 124 8.17 -13.73 8.51
CA ILE A 124 8.31 -14.41 7.22
C ILE A 124 8.60 -15.89 7.49
N ASN A 125 7.67 -16.78 7.14
CA ASN A 125 7.88 -18.22 7.34
C ASN A 125 8.73 -18.81 6.21
N GLU A 126 8.34 -18.57 4.97
CA GLU A 126 9.02 -19.10 3.79
C GLU A 126 9.34 -17.95 2.82
N PRO A 127 10.62 -17.53 2.74
CA PRO A 127 11.02 -16.51 1.79
C PRO A 127 10.85 -16.99 0.34
N THR A 128 10.01 -16.31 -0.42
CA THR A 128 9.85 -16.56 -1.85
C THR A 128 11.10 -16.12 -2.63
N THR A 129 11.27 -16.64 -3.84
CA THR A 129 12.41 -16.28 -4.70
C THR A 129 12.43 -14.78 -5.05
N SER A 130 11.27 -14.14 -5.05
CA SER A 130 11.13 -12.71 -5.36
C SER A 130 11.63 -11.79 -4.23
N ILE A 131 11.50 -12.20 -2.97
CA ILE A 131 11.87 -11.35 -1.82
C ILE A 131 13.28 -11.64 -1.29
N ARG A 132 13.87 -12.81 -1.58
CA ARG A 132 15.22 -13.16 -1.10
C ARG A 132 16.29 -12.10 -1.40
N PRO A 133 16.40 -11.57 -2.64
CA PRO A 133 17.41 -10.55 -2.94
C PRO A 133 17.19 -9.25 -2.15
N LEU A 134 15.93 -8.94 -1.84
CA LEU A 134 15.60 -7.77 -1.03
C LEU A 134 15.98 -7.99 0.44
N MET A 135 15.71 -9.18 0.99
CA MET A 135 16.09 -9.52 2.38
C MET A 135 17.62 -9.46 2.59
N GLU A 136 18.41 -9.86 1.60
CA GLU A 136 19.89 -9.78 1.63
C GLU A 136 20.42 -8.33 1.73
N CYS A 137 19.57 -7.34 1.50
CA CYS A 137 19.92 -5.94 1.72
C CYS A 137 19.88 -5.53 3.20
N PHE A 138 19.27 -6.35 4.07
CA PHE A 138 19.04 -6.05 5.47
C PHE A 138 19.78 -7.04 6.37
N THR A 139 21.08 -6.90 6.45
CA THR A 139 21.95 -7.81 7.22
C THR A 139 22.63 -7.08 8.40
N PRO A 140 23.13 -7.80 9.40
CA PRO A 140 23.85 -7.21 10.52
C PRO A 140 25.06 -6.37 10.10
N GLU A 141 25.78 -6.78 9.04
CA GLU A 141 26.92 -6.01 8.52
C GLU A 141 26.49 -4.63 7.97
N LYS A 142 25.23 -4.49 7.59
CA LYS A 142 24.62 -3.24 7.11
C LYS A 142 23.90 -2.48 8.22
N GLY A 143 24.04 -2.91 9.49
CA GLY A 143 23.50 -2.23 10.67
C GLY A 143 22.03 -2.58 10.98
N TYR A 144 21.50 -3.68 10.45
CA TYR A 144 20.19 -4.18 10.80
C TYR A 144 20.29 -5.27 11.89
N PRO A 145 19.25 -5.45 12.74
CA PRO A 145 19.24 -6.50 13.75
C PRO A 145 19.22 -7.88 13.10
N GLU A 146 19.87 -8.85 13.71
CA GLU A 146 19.87 -10.24 13.25
C GLU A 146 18.45 -10.84 13.31
N ASP A 147 17.65 -10.41 14.29
CA ASP A 147 16.25 -10.82 14.49
C ASP A 147 15.23 -9.91 13.78
N MET A 148 15.65 -9.18 12.72
CA MET A 148 14.74 -8.37 11.91
C MET A 148 13.64 -9.23 11.24
N PHE A 149 14.02 -10.41 10.75
CA PHE A 149 13.13 -11.37 10.13
C PHE A 149 13.00 -12.60 11.02
N ILE A 150 11.79 -12.92 11.43
CA ILE A 150 11.47 -14.06 12.30
C ILE A 150 10.39 -14.94 11.66
N ASN A 151 10.26 -16.17 12.11
CA ASN A 151 9.14 -17.02 11.75
C ASN A 151 7.94 -16.82 12.69
N SER A 152 6.80 -17.42 12.35
CA SER A 152 5.58 -17.31 13.18
C SER A 152 5.70 -17.97 14.55
N GLU A 153 6.53 -18.98 14.72
CA GLU A 153 6.75 -19.65 16.01
C GLU A 153 7.41 -18.69 16.99
N ILE A 154 8.51 -18.04 16.57
CA ILE A 154 9.20 -17.02 17.36
C ILE A 154 8.26 -15.82 17.63
N ALA A 155 7.49 -15.40 16.62
CA ALA A 155 6.56 -14.28 16.78
C ALA A 155 5.49 -14.56 17.85
N ILE A 156 4.97 -15.79 17.93
CA ILE A 156 3.99 -16.20 18.96
C ILE A 156 4.63 -16.19 20.35
N GLU A 157 5.89 -16.58 20.48
CA GLU A 157 6.60 -16.57 21.75
C GLU A 157 6.91 -15.13 22.22
N GLU A 158 7.24 -14.23 21.29
CA GLU A 158 7.62 -12.84 21.62
C GLU A 158 6.42 -11.89 21.78
N VAL A 159 5.24 -12.25 21.26
CA VAL A 159 4.05 -11.41 21.38
C VAL A 159 3.55 -11.34 22.83
N SER A 160 3.33 -10.13 23.32
CA SER A 160 2.78 -9.83 24.64
C SER A 160 1.54 -8.95 24.54
N ARG A 161 0.92 -8.64 25.69
CA ARG A 161 -0.20 -7.67 25.74
C ARG A 161 0.23 -6.25 25.38
N ASN A 162 1.51 -5.93 25.49
CA ASN A 162 2.09 -4.64 25.15
C ASN A 162 2.70 -4.59 23.75
N SER A 163 2.63 -5.69 22.99
CA SER A 163 3.06 -5.73 21.60
C SER A 163 2.04 -5.06 20.68
N LEU A 164 2.53 -4.40 19.65
CA LEU A 164 1.73 -3.99 18.51
C LEU A 164 1.88 -5.02 17.39
N VAL A 165 0.80 -5.65 17.00
CA VAL A 165 0.77 -6.49 15.79
C VAL A 165 0.23 -5.66 14.64
N MET A 166 1.06 -5.47 13.62
CA MET A 166 0.68 -4.74 12.41
C MET A 166 0.57 -5.69 11.23
N VAL A 167 -0.57 -5.65 10.59
CA VAL A 167 -0.82 -6.44 9.40
C VAL A 167 -0.79 -5.52 8.18
N VAL A 168 0.05 -5.84 7.21
CA VAL A 168 0.25 -5.06 5.99
C VAL A 168 -0.16 -5.87 4.77
N ASP A 169 -0.58 -5.17 3.72
CA ASP A 169 -0.88 -5.74 2.40
C ASP A 169 -1.90 -6.90 2.45
N LEU A 170 -2.97 -6.72 3.21
CA LEU A 170 -4.12 -7.63 3.18
C LEU A 170 -5.22 -7.04 2.31
N SER A 171 -5.62 -7.80 1.30
CA SER A 171 -6.85 -7.51 0.58
C SER A 171 -8.06 -7.93 1.41
N LEU A 172 -8.91 -6.96 1.78
CA LEU A 172 -10.16 -7.20 2.50
C LEU A 172 -11.24 -7.91 1.64
N ILE A 173 -10.89 -8.32 0.41
CA ILE A 173 -11.83 -8.97 -0.53
C ILE A 173 -12.09 -10.44 -0.16
N HIS A 174 -11.34 -10.99 0.78
CA HIS A 174 -11.42 -12.41 1.18
C HIS A 174 -11.87 -12.64 2.64
N ILE A 175 -12.52 -11.65 3.25
CA ILE A 175 -13.18 -11.84 4.56
C ILE A 175 -14.68 -11.97 4.37
#